data_a9f36dfc62981898ed1c492690823dcc
#
_entry.id   a9f36dfc62981898ed1c492690823dcc
#
_cell.length_a   1.000
_cell.length_b   1.000
_cell.length_c   1.000
_cell.angle_alpha   90.00
_cell.angle_beta   90.00
_cell.angle_gamma   90.00
#
_symmetry.space_group_name_H-M   'P 1'
#
loop_
_entity.id
_entity.type
_entity.pdbx_description
1 polymer ?
#
loop_
_entity_poly.entity_id
_entity_poly.type
_entity_poly.pdbx_seq_one_letter_code
_entity_poly.pdbx_strand_id
1 'polypeptide(L)'
;LLLDLEACRRFGLKEKCLAKLGDFDKLVCPDQDLLNLCCRGKVMFLDMRWNVMWQHLLRPFAFRGNLSVRQAADYELARQNPLIIHYTTNYKPWNYPGNIWADKWWRCAVKTPFYPGIVYGYVCKNVDDKINEVIRMQSLPALKRRYWCLWIASKFVFGKSRKELKKKRKELKQQIKAVKKLSKEKRFKTGI
;
A
#
# COMPACT_ATOMS: atom_id res chain seq x y z
N LEU A 1 17.73 -14.30 -1.23
CA LEU A 1 18.90 -14.85 -1.91
C LEU A 1 19.84 -15.50 -0.90
N LEU A 2 20.40 -16.66 -1.27
CA LEU A 2 21.51 -17.30 -0.58
C LEU A 2 22.73 -17.18 -1.51
N LEU A 3 23.81 -16.58 -1.04
CA LEU A 3 25.01 -16.31 -1.83
C LEU A 3 26.21 -17.07 -1.26
N ASP A 4 26.91 -17.83 -2.11
CA ASP A 4 28.26 -18.27 -1.82
C ASP A 4 29.22 -17.09 -2.03
N LEU A 5 29.57 -16.43 -0.94
CA LEU A 5 30.37 -15.20 -1.01
C LEU A 5 31.80 -15.45 -1.54
N GLU A 6 32.37 -16.64 -1.32
CA GLU A 6 33.66 -16.98 -1.84
C GLU A 6 33.62 -17.19 -3.37
N ALA A 7 32.61 -17.93 -3.85
CA ALA A 7 32.37 -18.09 -5.27
C ALA A 7 32.09 -16.74 -5.95
N CYS A 8 31.28 -15.85 -5.30
CA CYS A 8 31.02 -14.52 -5.81
C CYS A 8 32.29 -13.68 -5.97
N ARG A 9 33.22 -13.74 -4.99
CA ARG A 9 34.51 -13.06 -5.05
C ARG A 9 35.39 -13.63 -6.19
N ARG A 10 35.53 -14.95 -6.26
CA ARG A 10 36.30 -15.60 -7.36
C ARG A 10 35.73 -15.27 -8.74
N PHE A 11 34.40 -15.15 -8.84
CA PHE A 11 33.72 -14.81 -10.09
C PHE A 11 33.83 -13.33 -10.48
N GLY A 12 34.25 -12.45 -9.57
CA GLY A 12 34.25 -11.00 -9.76
C GLY A 12 32.84 -10.43 -9.94
N LEU A 13 31.89 -10.93 -9.16
CA LEU A 13 30.47 -10.56 -9.32
C LEU A 13 30.25 -9.05 -9.17
N LYS A 14 30.90 -8.41 -8.19
CA LYS A 14 30.80 -6.97 -7.95
C LYS A 14 31.24 -6.16 -9.19
N GLU A 15 32.40 -6.46 -9.72
CA GLU A 15 32.98 -5.77 -10.88
C GLU A 15 32.08 -5.95 -12.11
N LYS A 16 31.54 -7.17 -12.31
CA LYS A 16 30.62 -7.46 -13.41
C LYS A 16 29.31 -6.68 -13.29
N CYS A 17 28.73 -6.60 -12.07
CA CYS A 17 27.52 -5.82 -11.84
C CYS A 17 27.77 -4.32 -12.06
N LEU A 18 28.89 -3.78 -11.57
CA LEU A 18 29.26 -2.38 -11.79
C LEU A 18 29.46 -2.05 -13.26
N ALA A 19 30.16 -2.93 -14.01
CA ALA A 19 30.36 -2.76 -15.45
C ALA A 19 29.04 -2.77 -16.23
N LYS A 20 28.06 -3.59 -15.79
CA LYS A 20 26.74 -3.69 -16.42
C LYS A 20 25.78 -2.55 -16.05
N LEU A 21 26.03 -1.85 -14.97
CA LEU A 21 25.14 -0.80 -14.50
C LEU A 21 24.98 0.34 -15.52
N GLY A 22 26.05 0.64 -16.28
CA GLY A 22 26.05 1.67 -17.31
C GLY A 22 25.40 1.27 -18.65
N ASP A 23 25.11 -0.03 -18.85
CA ASP A 23 24.58 -0.53 -20.12
C ASP A 23 23.04 -0.30 -20.26
N PHE A 24 22.39 0.22 -19.21
CA PHE A 24 20.92 0.35 -19.16
C PHE A 24 20.48 1.76 -18.80
N ASP A 25 19.67 2.36 -19.65
CA ASP A 25 19.03 3.66 -19.37
C ASP A 25 18.03 3.57 -18.21
N LYS A 26 17.42 2.40 -18.01
CA LYS A 26 16.43 2.16 -16.96
C LYS A 26 16.38 0.69 -16.56
N LEU A 27 16.61 0.44 -15.28
CA LEU A 27 16.36 -0.85 -14.63
C LEU A 27 15.03 -0.79 -13.87
N VAL A 28 14.23 -1.84 -13.94
CA VAL A 28 12.93 -1.94 -13.22
C VAL A 28 13.18 -2.33 -11.78
N CYS A 29 14.02 -3.34 -11.55
CA CYS A 29 14.45 -3.81 -10.25
C CYS A 29 15.98 -3.91 -10.27
N PRO A 30 16.72 -2.79 -10.05
CA PRO A 30 18.14 -2.68 -10.38
C PRO A 30 19.02 -3.79 -9.83
N ASP A 31 18.84 -4.19 -8.57
CA ASP A 31 19.59 -5.27 -7.92
C ASP A 31 19.26 -6.64 -8.52
N GLN A 32 17.99 -6.92 -8.76
CA GLN A 32 17.54 -8.21 -9.31
C GLN A 32 17.92 -8.33 -10.78
N ASP A 33 17.73 -7.26 -11.56
CA ASP A 33 18.03 -7.26 -12.99
C ASP A 33 19.53 -7.51 -13.22
N LEU A 34 20.41 -6.80 -12.47
CA LEU A 34 21.85 -6.98 -12.56
C LEU A 34 22.31 -8.39 -12.14
N LEU A 35 21.79 -8.91 -11.03
CA LEU A 35 22.11 -10.26 -10.57
C LEU A 35 21.66 -11.32 -11.59
N ASN A 36 20.45 -11.19 -12.15
CA ASN A 36 19.93 -12.11 -13.15
C ASN A 36 20.80 -12.14 -14.41
N LEU A 37 21.28 -10.97 -14.83
CA LEU A 37 22.17 -10.87 -16.00
C LEU A 37 23.56 -11.45 -15.73
N CYS A 38 24.19 -11.06 -14.62
CA CYS A 38 25.53 -11.44 -14.28
C CYS A 38 25.68 -12.92 -13.86
N CYS A 39 24.64 -13.45 -13.18
CA CYS A 39 24.66 -14.83 -12.66
C CYS A 39 23.92 -15.83 -13.56
N ARG A 40 23.63 -15.48 -14.81
CA ARG A 40 22.96 -16.39 -15.74
C ARG A 40 23.70 -17.73 -15.85
N GLY A 41 22.99 -18.83 -15.67
CA GLY A 41 23.57 -20.19 -15.66
C GLY A 41 24.35 -20.56 -14.39
N LYS A 42 24.39 -19.68 -13.38
CA LYS A 42 25.08 -19.92 -12.09
C LYS A 42 24.13 -19.83 -10.90
N VAL A 43 22.84 -20.06 -11.14
CA VAL A 43 21.76 -19.95 -10.15
C VAL A 43 21.16 -21.33 -9.92
N MET A 44 20.97 -21.69 -8.66
CA MET A 44 20.18 -22.83 -8.24
C MET A 44 18.85 -22.33 -7.64
N PHE A 45 17.73 -22.83 -8.15
CA PHE A 45 16.43 -22.50 -7.61
C PHE A 45 16.13 -23.37 -6.39
N LEU A 46 15.81 -22.71 -5.29
CA LEU A 46 15.34 -23.39 -4.08
C LEU A 46 13.83 -23.72 -4.20
N ASP A 47 13.35 -24.57 -3.29
CA ASP A 47 11.91 -24.82 -3.11
C ASP A 47 11.16 -23.49 -2.92
N MET A 48 9.99 -23.37 -3.51
CA MET A 48 9.20 -22.13 -3.49
C MET A 48 8.76 -21.70 -2.08
N ARG A 49 8.74 -22.61 -1.11
CA ARG A 49 8.48 -22.29 0.30
C ARG A 49 9.46 -21.28 0.91
N TRP A 50 10.67 -21.16 0.35
CA TRP A 50 11.70 -20.21 0.78
C TRP A 50 11.43 -18.76 0.38
N ASN A 51 10.39 -18.48 -0.42
CA ASN A 51 10.04 -17.12 -0.82
C ASN A 51 8.56 -17.02 -1.21
N VAL A 52 7.66 -17.29 -0.27
CA VAL A 52 6.23 -17.17 -0.52
C VAL A 52 5.78 -15.73 -0.38
N MET A 53 5.38 -15.11 -1.48
CA MET A 53 4.94 -13.73 -1.53
C MET A 53 3.44 -13.63 -1.25
N TRP A 54 3.05 -12.89 -0.20
CA TRP A 54 1.67 -12.75 0.24
C TRP A 54 0.73 -12.15 -0.82
N GLN A 55 1.21 -11.24 -1.66
CA GLN A 55 0.40 -10.56 -2.68
C GLN A 55 -0.17 -11.51 -3.74
N HIS A 56 0.49 -12.63 -4.01
CA HIS A 56 0.01 -13.63 -4.96
C HIS A 56 -1.23 -14.36 -4.46
N LEU A 57 -1.54 -14.26 -3.17
CA LEU A 57 -2.79 -14.76 -2.59
C LEU A 57 -3.99 -13.94 -3.02
N LEU A 58 -3.82 -12.62 -3.23
CA LEU A 58 -4.88 -11.71 -3.60
C LEU A 58 -5.14 -11.69 -5.12
N ARG A 59 -4.12 -12.02 -5.92
CA ARG A 59 -4.21 -12.03 -7.40
C ARG A 59 -3.60 -13.30 -8.00
N PRO A 60 -4.18 -14.47 -7.73
CA PRO A 60 -3.61 -15.74 -8.21
C PRO A 60 -3.54 -15.82 -9.73
N PHE A 61 -4.48 -15.20 -10.46
CA PHE A 61 -4.52 -15.24 -11.92
C PHE A 61 -3.40 -14.43 -12.60
N ALA A 62 -3.04 -13.27 -12.06
CA ALA A 62 -1.96 -12.44 -12.63
C ALA A 62 -0.58 -13.11 -12.52
N PHE A 63 -0.41 -13.97 -11.51
CA PHE A 63 0.83 -14.70 -11.30
C PHE A 63 0.89 -16.02 -12.08
N ARG A 64 -0.24 -16.73 -12.20
CA ARG A 64 -0.34 -18.01 -12.91
C ARG A 64 0.06 -17.93 -14.38
N GLY A 65 -0.18 -16.80 -15.05
CA GLY A 65 0.17 -16.61 -16.47
C GLY A 65 1.66 -16.73 -16.79
N ASN A 66 2.54 -16.60 -15.79
CA ASN A 66 4.00 -16.64 -15.94
C ASN A 66 4.63 -17.93 -15.41
N LEU A 67 3.82 -18.86 -14.88
CA LEU A 67 4.29 -20.14 -14.34
C LEU A 67 3.84 -21.29 -15.23
N SER A 68 4.68 -22.32 -15.37
CA SER A 68 4.25 -23.61 -15.88
C SER A 68 3.23 -24.25 -14.92
N VAL A 69 2.45 -25.22 -15.43
CA VAL A 69 1.46 -25.95 -14.62
C VAL A 69 2.11 -26.57 -13.37
N ARG A 70 3.28 -27.15 -13.52
CA ARG A 70 4.05 -27.73 -12.40
C ARG A 70 4.45 -26.66 -11.38
N GLN A 71 5.00 -25.55 -11.82
CA GLN A 71 5.39 -24.45 -10.93
C GLN A 71 4.19 -23.85 -10.19
N ALA A 72 3.03 -23.76 -10.85
CA ALA A 72 1.80 -23.30 -10.20
C ALA A 72 1.34 -24.26 -9.10
N ALA A 73 1.41 -25.57 -9.33
CA ALA A 73 1.10 -26.60 -8.34
C ALA A 73 2.09 -26.55 -7.15
N ASP A 74 3.39 -26.49 -7.43
CA ASP A 74 4.43 -26.38 -6.39
C ASP A 74 4.24 -25.12 -5.54
N TYR A 75 3.81 -24.01 -6.15
CA TYR A 75 3.53 -22.77 -5.43
C TYR A 75 2.29 -22.85 -4.54
N GLU A 76 1.22 -23.55 -4.97
CA GLU A 76 0.05 -23.79 -4.13
C GLU A 76 0.39 -24.63 -2.89
N LEU A 77 1.27 -25.62 -3.02
CA LEU A 77 1.79 -26.37 -1.89
C LEU A 77 2.66 -25.50 -0.96
N ALA A 78 3.52 -24.69 -1.54
CA ALA A 78 4.38 -23.76 -0.80
C ALA A 78 3.57 -22.77 0.07
N ARG A 79 2.44 -22.31 -0.43
CA ARG A 79 1.53 -21.41 0.31
C ARG A 79 0.92 -22.05 1.56
N GLN A 80 0.70 -23.35 1.55
CA GLN A 80 0.13 -24.06 2.69
C GLN A 80 1.12 -24.19 3.84
N ASN A 81 2.43 -24.28 3.51
CA ASN A 81 3.49 -24.42 4.51
C ASN A 81 4.72 -23.59 4.15
N PRO A 82 4.65 -22.23 4.21
CA PRO A 82 5.77 -21.35 3.87
C PRO A 82 6.89 -21.46 4.91
N LEU A 83 8.14 -21.53 4.45
CA LEU A 83 9.33 -21.42 5.30
C LEU A 83 9.71 -19.94 5.50
N ILE A 84 9.64 -19.14 4.42
CA ILE A 84 9.80 -17.69 4.48
C ILE A 84 8.61 -17.01 3.82
N ILE A 85 7.98 -16.11 4.56
CA ILE A 85 6.94 -15.22 4.06
C ILE A 85 7.58 -13.90 3.67
N HIS A 86 7.45 -13.54 2.39
CA HIS A 86 7.96 -12.28 1.87
C HIS A 86 6.83 -11.25 1.75
N TYR A 87 6.80 -10.29 2.66
CA TYR A 87 5.85 -9.18 2.61
C TYR A 87 6.33 -8.12 1.61
N THR A 88 6.06 -8.36 0.34
CA THR A 88 6.36 -7.45 -0.77
C THR A 88 5.36 -6.28 -0.83
N THR A 89 5.62 -5.27 -1.68
CA THR A 89 4.78 -4.09 -1.87
C THR A 89 4.65 -3.16 -0.65
N ASN A 90 3.80 -2.14 -0.76
CA ASN A 90 3.55 -1.16 0.30
C ASN A 90 2.58 -1.66 1.39
N TYR A 91 1.90 -2.79 1.16
CA TYR A 91 0.95 -3.38 2.10
C TYR A 91 1.66 -4.23 3.17
N LYS A 92 2.53 -3.60 3.93
CA LYS A 92 3.32 -4.25 4.97
C LYS A 92 2.47 -4.55 6.23
N PRO A 93 2.77 -5.63 6.99
CA PRO A 93 2.01 -5.99 8.20
C PRO A 93 1.89 -4.87 9.22
N TRP A 94 2.92 -4.04 9.36
CA TRP A 94 2.94 -2.91 10.29
C TRP A 94 2.07 -1.73 9.85
N ASN A 95 1.70 -1.65 8.56
CA ASN A 95 0.76 -0.66 8.04
C ASN A 95 -0.66 -1.22 7.91
N TYR A 96 -0.78 -2.53 7.69
CA TYR A 96 -2.04 -3.24 7.45
C TYR A 96 -2.09 -4.52 8.26
N PRO A 97 -2.41 -4.44 9.56
CA PRO A 97 -2.40 -5.60 10.47
C PRO A 97 -3.46 -6.67 10.13
N GLY A 98 -4.46 -6.34 9.32
CA GLY A 98 -5.45 -7.29 8.80
C GLY A 98 -5.00 -8.07 7.56
N ASN A 99 -3.76 -7.90 7.08
CA ASN A 99 -3.24 -8.67 5.95
C ASN A 99 -3.08 -10.16 6.30
N ILE A 100 -3.16 -10.98 5.26
CA ILE A 100 -2.88 -12.41 5.37
C ILE A 100 -1.48 -12.62 5.96
N TRP A 101 -1.37 -13.46 6.98
CA TRP A 101 -0.14 -13.74 7.75
C TRP A 101 0.47 -12.55 8.49
N ALA A 102 -0.22 -11.42 8.60
CA ALA A 102 0.28 -10.30 9.41
C ALA A 102 0.48 -10.72 10.87
N ASP A 103 -0.37 -11.62 11.39
CA ASP A 103 -0.25 -12.21 12.72
C ASP A 103 1.12 -12.86 12.98
N LYS A 104 1.67 -13.55 11.98
CA LYS A 104 3.00 -14.18 12.07
C LYS A 104 4.11 -13.13 12.24
N TRP A 105 4.01 -12.04 11.50
CA TRP A 105 4.94 -10.92 11.64
C TRP A 105 4.81 -10.24 13.01
N TRP A 106 3.57 -9.98 13.47
CA TRP A 106 3.33 -9.34 14.76
C TRP A 106 3.82 -10.18 15.93
N ARG A 107 3.69 -11.52 15.86
CA ARG A 107 4.28 -12.44 16.86
C ARG A 107 5.81 -12.34 16.95
N CYS A 108 6.48 -12.00 15.88
CA CYS A 108 7.91 -11.73 15.89
C CYS A 108 8.21 -10.31 16.40
N ALA A 109 7.48 -9.32 15.91
CA ALA A 109 7.69 -7.92 16.23
C ALA A 109 7.59 -7.65 17.74
N VAL A 110 6.61 -8.24 18.42
CA VAL A 110 6.41 -8.08 19.89
C VAL A 110 7.62 -8.50 20.73
N LYS A 111 8.47 -9.36 20.19
CA LYS A 111 9.70 -9.85 20.86
C LYS A 111 10.90 -8.93 20.63
N THR A 112 10.75 -7.86 19.88
CA THR A 112 11.84 -6.93 19.54
C THR A 112 11.75 -5.64 20.35
N PRO A 113 12.86 -4.95 20.62
CA PRO A 113 12.85 -3.65 21.30
C PRO A 113 12.20 -2.54 20.46
N PHE A 114 11.96 -2.78 19.18
CA PHE A 114 11.34 -1.82 18.26
C PHE A 114 9.81 -1.81 18.31
N TYR A 115 9.20 -2.82 18.94
CA TYR A 115 7.75 -2.99 18.97
C TYR A 115 6.97 -1.74 19.45
N PRO A 116 7.33 -1.07 20.57
CA PRO A 116 6.62 0.13 21.00
C PRO A 116 6.65 1.25 19.95
N GLY A 117 7.79 1.47 19.30
CA GLY A 117 7.93 2.48 18.24
C GLY A 117 7.10 2.15 16.99
N ILE A 118 7.03 0.87 16.62
CA ILE A 118 6.21 0.40 15.48
C ILE A 118 4.73 0.64 15.78
N VAL A 119 4.25 0.28 16.97
CA VAL A 119 2.85 0.49 17.38
C VAL A 119 2.51 1.97 17.45
N TYR A 120 3.39 2.78 18.07
CA TYR A 120 3.22 4.23 18.12
C TYR A 120 3.10 4.85 16.73
N GLY A 121 4.02 4.51 15.82
CA GLY A 121 3.99 4.99 14.43
C GLY A 121 2.71 4.58 13.69
N TYR A 122 2.23 3.34 13.89
CA TYR A 122 0.97 2.87 13.33
C TYR A 122 -0.23 3.68 13.86
N VAL A 123 -0.29 3.92 15.17
CA VAL A 123 -1.37 4.68 15.81
C VAL A 123 -1.38 6.13 15.31
N CYS A 124 -0.23 6.82 15.36
CA CYS A 124 -0.11 8.20 14.89
C CYS A 124 -0.57 8.34 13.42
N LYS A 125 -0.08 7.47 12.53
CA LYS A 125 -0.47 7.50 11.12
C LYS A 125 -1.98 7.34 10.94
N ASN A 126 -2.61 6.38 11.64
CA ASN A 126 -4.05 6.16 11.50
C ASN A 126 -4.87 7.30 12.09
N VAL A 127 -4.41 7.94 13.17
CA VAL A 127 -5.06 9.14 13.73
C VAL A 127 -4.96 10.30 12.74
N ASP A 128 -3.77 10.56 12.19
CA ASP A 128 -3.55 11.63 11.21
C ASP A 128 -4.36 11.41 9.93
N ASP A 129 -4.42 10.18 9.42
CA ASP A 129 -5.22 9.82 8.24
C ASP A 129 -6.72 10.08 8.49
N LYS A 130 -7.23 9.73 9.67
CA LYS A 130 -8.62 10.01 10.07
C LYS A 130 -8.90 11.51 10.21
N ILE A 131 -8.01 12.25 10.84
CA ILE A 131 -8.13 13.71 10.95
C ILE A 131 -8.15 14.35 9.57
N ASN A 132 -7.22 13.97 8.68
CA ASN A 132 -7.15 14.48 7.32
C ASN A 132 -8.40 14.11 6.49
N GLU A 133 -8.95 12.89 6.67
CA GLU A 133 -10.21 12.49 6.05
C GLU A 133 -11.37 13.40 6.50
N VAL A 134 -11.50 13.64 7.80
CA VAL A 134 -12.54 14.53 8.36
C VAL A 134 -12.39 15.96 7.83
N ILE A 135 -11.15 16.49 7.84
CA ILE A 135 -10.86 17.83 7.28
C ILE A 135 -11.24 17.90 5.80
N ARG A 136 -10.90 16.87 5.02
CA ARG A 136 -11.25 16.80 3.59
C ARG A 136 -12.75 16.72 3.37
N MET A 137 -13.48 15.93 4.18
CA MET A 137 -14.93 15.83 4.09
C MET A 137 -15.64 17.14 4.44
N GLN A 138 -15.07 17.92 5.36
CA GLN A 138 -15.59 19.23 5.78
C GLN A 138 -15.06 20.39 4.93
N SER A 139 -14.17 20.12 3.97
CA SER A 139 -13.65 21.16 3.09
C SER A 139 -14.74 21.83 2.27
N LEU A 140 -14.57 23.11 1.99
CA LEU A 140 -15.57 23.90 1.24
C LEU A 140 -15.92 23.30 -0.13
N PRO A 141 -14.97 22.77 -0.94
CA PRO A 141 -15.30 22.09 -2.18
C PRO A 141 -16.15 20.84 -1.98
N ALA A 142 -15.83 20.01 -0.97
CA ALA A 142 -16.58 18.79 -0.67
C ALA A 142 -18.01 19.10 -0.21
N LEU A 143 -18.18 20.08 0.68
CA LEU A 143 -19.50 20.53 1.13
C LEU A 143 -20.33 21.08 -0.03
N LYS A 144 -19.74 21.87 -0.91
CA LYS A 144 -20.41 22.37 -2.12
C LYS A 144 -20.85 21.22 -3.04
N ARG A 145 -19.97 20.24 -3.30
CA ARG A 145 -20.28 19.08 -4.13
C ARG A 145 -21.47 18.30 -3.53
N ARG A 146 -21.44 18.01 -2.22
CA ARG A 146 -22.54 17.33 -1.52
C ARG A 146 -23.86 18.12 -1.61
N TYR A 147 -23.81 19.45 -1.48
CA TYR A 147 -24.99 20.31 -1.64
C TYR A 147 -25.60 20.17 -3.03
N TRP A 148 -24.79 20.19 -4.08
CA TRP A 148 -25.25 20.03 -5.45
C TRP A 148 -25.81 18.64 -5.72
N CYS A 149 -25.17 17.57 -5.23
CA CYS A 149 -25.71 16.21 -5.34
C CYS A 149 -27.10 16.08 -4.70
N LEU A 150 -27.29 16.63 -3.49
CA LEU A 150 -28.61 16.64 -2.83
C LEU A 150 -29.64 17.51 -3.58
N TRP A 151 -29.20 18.59 -4.21
CA TRP A 151 -30.08 19.42 -5.03
C TRP A 151 -30.56 18.65 -6.26
N ILE A 152 -29.69 17.99 -6.99
CA ILE A 152 -30.03 17.15 -8.14
C ILE A 152 -30.97 16.01 -7.69
N ALA A 153 -30.57 15.24 -6.68
CA ALA A 153 -31.39 14.13 -6.16
C ALA A 153 -32.81 14.59 -5.77
N SER A 154 -32.95 15.79 -5.19
CA SER A 154 -34.27 16.33 -4.81
C SER A 154 -35.19 16.64 -5.99
N LYS A 155 -34.69 16.63 -7.22
CA LYS A 155 -35.50 16.82 -8.44
C LYS A 155 -36.19 15.53 -8.89
N PHE A 156 -35.59 14.38 -8.57
CA PHE A 156 -36.06 13.06 -9.00
C PHE A 156 -36.83 12.27 -7.93
N VAL A 157 -36.98 12.83 -6.71
CA VAL A 157 -37.62 12.16 -5.58
C VAL A 157 -38.83 12.99 -5.10
N PHE A 158 -39.91 12.29 -4.74
CA PHE A 158 -41.17 12.88 -4.33
C PHE A 158 -41.52 12.53 -2.86
N GLY A 159 -42.53 13.20 -2.30
CA GLY A 159 -43.11 12.90 -0.99
C GLY A 159 -42.17 13.18 0.21
N LYS A 160 -42.17 12.29 1.19
CA LYS A 160 -41.39 12.41 2.44
C LYS A 160 -39.90 12.49 2.19
N SER A 161 -39.39 11.65 1.29
CA SER A 161 -37.97 11.62 0.94
C SER A 161 -37.47 12.94 0.34
N ARG A 162 -38.27 13.62 -0.44
CA ARG A 162 -37.94 14.97 -0.96
C ARG A 162 -37.84 16.00 0.17
N LYS A 163 -38.72 15.92 1.19
CA LYS A 163 -38.65 16.81 2.36
C LYS A 163 -37.34 16.60 3.15
N GLU A 164 -36.94 15.35 3.36
CA GLU A 164 -35.67 15.03 4.05
C GLU A 164 -34.44 15.53 3.27
N LEU A 165 -34.40 15.34 1.95
CA LEU A 165 -33.30 15.85 1.14
C LEU A 165 -33.22 17.39 1.20
N LYS A 166 -34.37 18.08 1.21
CA LYS A 166 -34.43 19.55 1.38
C LYS A 166 -33.92 19.97 2.76
N LYS A 167 -34.21 19.22 3.82
CA LYS A 167 -33.72 19.47 5.19
C LYS A 167 -32.18 19.31 5.23
N LYS A 168 -31.65 18.19 4.77
CA LYS A 168 -30.20 17.94 4.69
C LYS A 168 -29.47 19.00 3.87
N ARG A 169 -30.08 19.48 2.78
CA ARG A 169 -29.50 20.56 1.96
C ARG A 169 -29.45 21.90 2.71
N LYS A 170 -30.48 22.22 3.53
CA LYS A 170 -30.50 23.42 4.37
C LYS A 170 -29.38 23.39 5.41
N GLU A 171 -29.16 22.24 6.06
CA GLU A 171 -28.08 22.01 7.03
C GLU A 171 -26.71 22.20 6.37
N LEU A 172 -26.47 21.59 5.20
CA LEU A 172 -25.23 21.76 4.43
C LEU A 172 -25.00 23.22 4.01
N LYS A 173 -26.05 23.97 3.67
CA LYS A 173 -25.93 25.38 3.34
C LYS A 173 -25.47 26.21 4.55
N GLN A 174 -25.89 25.84 5.75
CA GLN A 174 -25.42 26.47 6.99
C GLN A 174 -23.94 26.15 7.26
N GLN A 175 -23.52 24.86 7.10
CA GLN A 175 -22.13 24.44 7.23
C GLN A 175 -21.22 25.18 6.23
N ILE A 176 -21.61 25.30 4.97
CA ILE A 176 -20.89 26.07 3.95
C ILE A 176 -20.71 27.54 4.36
N LYS A 177 -21.74 28.15 4.94
CA LYS A 177 -21.65 29.55 5.43
C LYS A 177 -20.68 29.66 6.61
N ALA A 178 -20.72 28.71 7.56
CA ALA A 178 -19.83 28.70 8.72
C ALA A 178 -18.37 28.54 8.29
N VAL A 179 -18.05 27.58 7.41
CA VAL A 179 -16.68 27.36 6.89
C VAL A 179 -16.18 28.61 6.13
N LYS A 180 -17.03 29.26 5.33
CA LYS A 180 -16.67 30.53 4.65
C LYS A 180 -16.36 31.64 5.63
N LYS A 181 -17.12 31.75 6.74
CA LYS A 181 -16.88 32.75 7.76
C LYS A 181 -15.54 32.54 8.44
N LEU A 182 -15.27 31.31 8.89
CA LEU A 182 -14.00 30.93 9.53
C LEU A 182 -12.79 31.15 8.60
N SER A 183 -12.92 30.86 7.31
CA SER A 183 -11.84 31.10 6.35
C SER A 183 -11.55 32.59 6.13
N LYS A 184 -12.55 33.45 6.21
CA LYS A 184 -12.37 34.92 6.17
C LYS A 184 -11.70 35.43 7.44
N GLU A 185 -12.13 34.97 8.61
CA GLU A 185 -11.54 35.39 9.89
C GLU A 185 -10.07 34.98 10.01
N LYS A 186 -9.69 33.78 9.51
CA LYS A 186 -8.27 33.36 9.43
C LYS A 186 -7.43 34.26 8.53
N ARG A 187 -7.93 34.65 7.35
CA ARG A 187 -7.22 35.59 6.45
C ARG A 187 -7.00 36.96 7.10
N PHE A 188 -7.95 37.45 7.88
CA PHE A 188 -7.81 38.70 8.62
C PHE A 188 -6.75 38.65 9.74
N LYS A 189 -6.57 37.48 10.39
CA LYS A 189 -5.60 37.29 11.48
C LYS A 189 -4.17 37.01 10.99
N THR A 190 -4.00 36.50 9.76
CA THR A 190 -2.68 36.14 9.21
C THR A 190 -2.10 37.18 8.27
N GLY A 191 -2.82 38.31 8.00
CA GLY A 191 -2.31 39.42 7.22
C GLY A 191 -1.99 39.11 5.75
N ILE A 192 -2.50 37.98 5.22
CA ILE A 192 -2.34 37.56 3.82
C ILE A 192 -3.72 37.45 3.16
#